data_25a8cab2c6657923fded68c5274dbdba
#
_entry.id   25a8cab2c6657923fded68c5274dbdba
#
_cell.length_a   1.000
_cell.length_b   1.000
_cell.length_c   1.000
_cell.angle_alpha   90.00
_cell.angle_beta   90.00
_cell.angle_gamma   90.00
#
_symmetry.space_group_name_H-M   'P 1'
#
loop_
_entity.id
_entity.type
_entity.pdbx_description
1 polymer ?
#
loop_
_entity_poly.entity_id
_entity_poly.type
_entity_poly.pdbx_seq_one_letter_code
_entity_poly.pdbx_strand_id
1 'polypeptide(L)'
;RMPLFFKWTVACAIVLLVIGVGYNFYQSHNEANLVYREVCAVRGEKLLVLLPDGSRVWLNADSKLTYPEQFAKYNRNVTLEGEAYFEIAENKKSPFQVLAENVKIQVTGTCFNVKAYASDKVIKTTLDEGSINIGHVQSRRPMQQMLPGQTAVYEKRSNVIKIKTDRYHDDASSWKSNRLIFRNASLKEVLTTLSRHFDIEITVKNEKIASFTYDFVCKGNDLNYVLEVMQSITPVSFKKISEYTYTVE
;
A
#
# COMPACT_ATOMS: atom_id res chain seq x y z
N ARG A 1 17.33 -52.58 -33.53
CA ARG A 1 15.98 -52.64 -32.92
C ARG A 1 16.12 -52.09 -31.50
N MET A 2 15.45 -50.98 -31.20
CA MET A 2 15.44 -50.41 -29.85
C MET A 2 14.84 -51.42 -28.85
N PRO A 3 15.47 -51.63 -27.68
CA PRO A 3 14.95 -52.57 -26.68
C PRO A 3 13.58 -52.09 -26.16
N LEU A 4 12.69 -53.03 -25.84
CA LEU A 4 11.30 -52.78 -25.43
C LEU A 4 11.24 -51.77 -24.22
N PHE A 5 12.18 -51.89 -23.32
CA PHE A 5 12.32 -51.02 -22.13
C PHE A 5 12.50 -49.53 -22.50
N PHE A 6 13.29 -49.23 -23.53
CA PHE A 6 13.50 -47.87 -24.02
C PHE A 6 12.23 -47.24 -24.63
N LYS A 7 11.36 -48.05 -25.26
CA LYS A 7 10.07 -47.56 -25.78
C LYS A 7 9.13 -47.15 -24.66
N TRP A 8 9.09 -47.88 -23.55
CA TRP A 8 8.27 -47.56 -22.40
C TRP A 8 8.76 -46.30 -21.67
N THR A 9 10.06 -46.08 -21.52
CA THR A 9 10.62 -44.88 -20.90
C THR A 9 10.30 -43.61 -21.72
N VAL A 10 10.39 -43.70 -23.06
CA VAL A 10 10.02 -42.60 -23.96
C VAL A 10 8.52 -42.32 -23.89
N ALA A 11 7.66 -43.35 -23.86
CA ALA A 11 6.23 -43.16 -23.72
C ALA A 11 5.84 -42.47 -22.38
N CYS A 12 6.43 -42.88 -21.26
CA CYS A 12 6.22 -42.26 -19.97
C CYS A 12 6.67 -40.78 -19.95
N ALA A 13 7.82 -40.46 -20.57
CA ALA A 13 8.31 -39.08 -20.66
C ALA A 13 7.36 -38.19 -21.49
N ILE A 14 6.81 -38.70 -22.60
CA ILE A 14 5.84 -37.95 -23.40
C ILE A 14 4.55 -37.71 -22.62
N VAL A 15 4.04 -38.71 -21.88
CA VAL A 15 2.83 -38.55 -21.05
C VAL A 15 3.04 -37.50 -19.98
N LEU A 16 4.17 -37.50 -19.28
CA LEU A 16 4.49 -36.49 -18.28
C LEU A 16 4.61 -35.09 -18.89
N LEU A 17 5.18 -34.98 -20.08
CA LEU A 17 5.30 -33.70 -20.80
C LEU A 17 3.91 -33.19 -21.24
N VAL A 18 3.03 -34.04 -21.73
CA VAL A 18 1.65 -33.65 -22.10
C VAL A 18 0.86 -33.21 -20.86
N ILE A 19 0.98 -33.93 -19.73
CA ILE A 19 0.35 -33.56 -18.47
C ILE A 19 0.90 -32.21 -18.01
N GLY A 20 2.22 -31.99 -18.02
CA GLY A 20 2.85 -30.74 -17.64
C GLY A 20 2.43 -29.57 -18.52
N VAL A 21 2.38 -29.73 -19.83
CA VAL A 21 1.89 -28.67 -20.74
C VAL A 21 0.39 -28.43 -20.56
N GLY A 22 -0.41 -29.48 -20.42
CA GLY A 22 -1.85 -29.36 -20.14
C GLY A 22 -2.14 -28.66 -18.84
N TYR A 23 -1.38 -28.94 -17.78
CA TYR A 23 -1.50 -28.29 -16.49
C TYR A 23 -1.13 -26.80 -16.57
N ASN A 24 -0.02 -26.46 -17.23
CA ASN A 24 0.38 -25.08 -17.44
C ASN A 24 -0.65 -24.30 -18.28
N PHE A 25 -1.19 -24.91 -19.33
CA PHE A 25 -2.24 -24.32 -20.16
C PHE A 25 -3.53 -24.08 -19.37
N TYR A 26 -3.95 -25.06 -18.56
CA TYR A 26 -5.12 -24.94 -17.67
C TYR A 26 -4.95 -23.81 -16.65
N GLN A 27 -3.77 -23.71 -16.01
CA GLN A 27 -3.47 -22.67 -15.04
C GLN A 27 -3.45 -21.28 -15.70
N SER A 28 -2.80 -21.15 -16.86
CA SER A 28 -2.75 -19.88 -17.62
C SER A 28 -4.15 -19.44 -18.12
N HIS A 29 -5.00 -20.38 -18.49
CA HIS A 29 -6.35 -20.06 -18.96
C HIS A 29 -7.28 -19.60 -17.82
N ASN A 30 -7.10 -20.13 -16.62
CA ASN A 30 -7.86 -19.68 -15.44
C ASN A 30 -7.44 -18.29 -14.97
N GLU A 31 -6.18 -17.89 -15.10
CA GLU A 31 -5.73 -16.53 -14.77
C GLU A 31 -6.24 -15.50 -15.80
N ALA A 32 -6.38 -15.87 -17.06
CA ALA A 32 -6.82 -14.96 -18.14
C ALA A 32 -8.29 -14.52 -18.04
N ASN A 33 -9.12 -15.21 -17.24
CA ASN A 33 -10.56 -14.95 -17.11
C ASN A 33 -10.93 -14.37 -15.72
N LEU A 34 -9.97 -13.88 -14.94
CA LEU A 34 -10.27 -13.25 -13.66
C LEU A 34 -10.95 -11.90 -13.87
N VAL A 35 -12.18 -11.78 -13.39
CA VAL A 35 -12.86 -10.47 -13.24
C VAL A 35 -12.34 -9.80 -11.98
N TYR A 36 -11.91 -8.56 -12.12
CA TYR A 36 -11.41 -7.78 -10.99
C TYR A 36 -12.46 -6.81 -10.48
N ARG A 37 -12.53 -6.66 -9.16
CA ARG A 37 -13.27 -5.58 -8.48
C ARG A 37 -12.31 -4.46 -8.12
N GLU A 38 -12.79 -3.24 -8.30
CA GLU A 38 -12.09 -2.03 -7.90
C GLU A 38 -12.95 -1.29 -6.86
N VAL A 39 -12.33 -0.92 -5.74
CA VAL A 39 -12.94 -0.14 -4.67
C VAL A 39 -12.11 1.12 -4.48
N CYS A 40 -12.75 2.28 -4.59
CA CYS A 40 -12.10 3.58 -4.48
C CYS A 40 -12.64 4.34 -3.26
N ALA A 41 -11.75 4.81 -2.40
CA ALA A 41 -12.02 5.85 -1.44
C ALA A 41 -11.63 7.19 -2.06
N VAL A 42 -12.60 8.05 -2.36
CA VAL A 42 -12.33 9.37 -2.94
C VAL A 42 -11.67 10.29 -1.91
N ARG A 43 -11.21 11.45 -2.33
CA ARG A 43 -10.65 12.46 -1.41
C ARG A 43 -11.70 12.83 -0.34
N GLY A 44 -11.27 13.04 0.88
CA GLY A 44 -12.16 13.30 2.01
C GLY A 44 -12.83 12.08 2.64
N GLU A 45 -12.77 10.90 1.99
CA GLU A 45 -13.45 9.69 2.45
C GLU A 45 -12.48 8.60 2.90
N LYS A 46 -12.97 7.73 3.76
CA LYS A 46 -12.29 6.50 4.18
C LYS A 46 -13.28 5.35 4.10
N LEU A 47 -12.85 4.20 3.61
CA LEU A 47 -13.70 3.04 3.42
C LEU A 47 -13.15 1.82 4.15
N LEU A 48 -14.05 0.98 4.69
CA LEU A 48 -13.73 -0.36 5.14
C LEU A 48 -14.19 -1.37 4.08
N VAL A 49 -13.25 -2.13 3.56
CA VAL A 49 -13.47 -3.21 2.60
C VAL A 49 -13.34 -4.55 3.32
N LEU A 50 -14.39 -5.37 3.27
CA LEU A 50 -14.35 -6.75 3.75
C LEU A 50 -14.05 -7.66 2.56
N LEU A 51 -12.93 -8.37 2.60
CA LEU A 51 -12.54 -9.31 1.56
C LEU A 51 -13.19 -10.68 1.77
N PRO A 52 -13.35 -11.49 0.68
CA PRO A 52 -14.02 -12.78 0.77
C PRO A 52 -13.32 -13.83 1.66
N ASP A 53 -12.05 -13.61 2.00
CA ASP A 53 -11.28 -14.48 2.90
C ASP A 53 -11.41 -14.09 4.40
N GLY A 54 -12.24 -13.09 4.71
CA GLY A 54 -12.42 -12.53 6.04
C GLY A 54 -11.41 -11.45 6.43
N SER A 55 -10.47 -11.10 5.55
CA SER A 55 -9.55 -9.98 5.78
C SER A 55 -10.28 -8.65 5.72
N ARG A 56 -9.81 -7.66 6.50
CA ARG A 56 -10.34 -6.29 6.55
C ARG A 56 -9.28 -5.32 6.02
N VAL A 57 -9.71 -4.43 5.14
CA VAL A 57 -8.84 -3.39 4.57
C VAL A 57 -9.50 -2.04 4.73
N TRP A 58 -8.90 -1.17 5.53
CA TRP A 58 -9.29 0.24 5.58
C TRP A 58 -8.55 0.98 4.48
N LEU A 59 -9.27 1.68 3.61
CA LEU A 59 -8.71 2.57 2.61
C LEU A 59 -8.75 4.00 3.12
N ASN A 60 -7.62 4.69 3.06
CA ASN A 60 -7.54 6.11 3.35
C ASN A 60 -8.03 6.94 2.14
N ALA A 61 -8.22 8.23 2.33
CA ALA A 61 -8.64 9.14 1.27
C ALA A 61 -7.71 9.07 0.03
N ASP A 62 -8.29 9.20 -1.15
CA ASP A 62 -7.58 9.16 -2.44
C ASP A 62 -6.86 7.82 -2.67
N SER A 63 -7.53 6.71 -2.36
CA SER A 63 -6.94 5.37 -2.44
C SER A 63 -7.84 4.38 -3.17
N LYS A 64 -7.20 3.42 -3.83
CA LYS A 64 -7.85 2.40 -4.65
C LYS A 64 -7.28 1.02 -4.32
N LEU A 65 -8.18 0.05 -4.14
CA LEU A 65 -7.89 -1.36 -3.96
C LEU A 65 -8.50 -2.16 -5.10
N THR A 66 -7.68 -2.96 -5.78
CA THR A 66 -8.12 -3.87 -6.84
C THR A 66 -7.86 -5.31 -6.44
N TYR A 67 -8.84 -6.18 -6.55
CA TYR A 67 -8.73 -7.61 -6.23
C TYR A 67 -9.64 -8.46 -7.13
N PRO A 68 -9.32 -9.75 -7.38
CA PRO A 68 -10.16 -10.61 -8.21
C PRO A 68 -11.49 -10.95 -7.52
N GLU A 69 -12.59 -11.01 -8.27
CA GLU A 69 -13.89 -11.44 -7.73
C GLU A 69 -13.86 -12.82 -7.07
N GLN A 70 -13.07 -13.72 -7.65
CA GLN A 70 -12.88 -15.07 -7.13
C GLN A 70 -11.70 -15.13 -6.14
N PHE A 71 -11.59 -14.07 -5.33
CA PHE A 71 -10.60 -13.95 -4.27
C PHE A 71 -10.65 -15.13 -3.31
N ALA A 72 -9.50 -15.53 -2.77
CA ALA A 72 -9.29 -16.70 -1.92
C ALA A 72 -9.50 -18.08 -2.59
N LYS A 73 -10.20 -18.19 -3.71
CA LYS A 73 -10.33 -19.47 -4.44
C LYS A 73 -9.07 -19.80 -5.25
N TYR A 74 -8.49 -18.81 -5.92
CA TYR A 74 -7.32 -18.98 -6.79
C TYR A 74 -6.07 -18.31 -6.23
N ASN A 75 -6.25 -17.09 -5.70
CA ASN A 75 -5.15 -16.34 -5.10
C ASN A 75 -5.70 -15.33 -4.07
N ARG A 76 -4.81 -14.76 -3.25
CA ARG A 76 -5.11 -13.71 -2.29
C ARG A 76 -4.28 -12.45 -2.62
N ASN A 77 -4.28 -12.08 -3.91
CA ASN A 77 -3.49 -10.96 -4.40
C ASN A 77 -4.37 -9.72 -4.53
N VAL A 78 -3.89 -8.59 -4.04
CA VAL A 78 -4.51 -7.29 -4.21
C VAL A 78 -3.49 -6.28 -4.76
N THR A 79 -3.98 -5.29 -5.49
CA THR A 79 -3.18 -4.13 -5.91
C THR A 79 -3.67 -2.90 -5.16
N LEU A 80 -2.74 -2.14 -4.60
CA LEU A 80 -3.02 -0.91 -3.87
C LEU A 80 -2.39 0.29 -4.59
N GLU A 81 -3.21 1.32 -4.78
CA GLU A 81 -2.79 2.69 -5.10
C GLU A 81 -3.29 3.59 -3.97
N GLY A 82 -2.42 4.38 -3.34
CA GLY A 82 -2.80 5.19 -2.19
C GLY A 82 -2.36 4.61 -0.85
N GLU A 83 -3.17 4.73 0.19
CA GLU A 83 -2.85 4.26 1.54
C GLU A 83 -3.93 3.34 2.08
N ALA A 84 -3.52 2.21 2.66
CA ALA A 84 -4.42 1.27 3.29
C ALA A 84 -3.79 0.62 4.53
N TYR A 85 -4.66 0.32 5.49
CA TYR A 85 -4.33 -0.53 6.63
C TYR A 85 -4.99 -1.89 6.46
N PHE A 86 -4.20 -2.93 6.60
CA PHE A 86 -4.59 -4.31 6.39
C PHE A 86 -4.64 -5.07 7.70
N GLU A 87 -5.74 -5.78 7.94
CA GLU A 87 -5.87 -6.83 8.97
C GLU A 87 -6.18 -8.13 8.25
N ILE A 88 -5.15 -8.94 8.03
CA ILE A 88 -5.22 -10.11 7.17
C ILE A 88 -5.55 -11.35 7.98
N ALA A 89 -6.61 -12.07 7.56
CA ALA A 89 -6.99 -13.36 8.11
C ALA A 89 -5.86 -14.38 7.96
N GLU A 90 -5.55 -15.10 9.06
CA GLU A 90 -4.44 -16.06 9.07
C GLU A 90 -4.71 -17.22 8.11
N ASN A 91 -3.76 -17.44 7.17
CA ASN A 91 -3.73 -18.61 6.30
C ASN A 91 -2.31 -18.90 5.81
N LYS A 92 -1.61 -19.79 6.50
CA LYS A 92 -0.22 -20.20 6.16
C LYS A 92 -0.11 -20.95 4.85
N LYS A 93 -1.20 -21.60 4.38
CA LYS A 93 -1.21 -22.39 3.15
C LYS A 93 -1.42 -21.55 1.90
N SER A 94 -2.05 -20.37 2.04
CA SER A 94 -2.31 -19.44 0.94
C SER A 94 -1.91 -18.03 1.38
N PRO A 95 -0.66 -17.60 1.15
CA PRO A 95 -0.21 -16.26 1.53
C PRO A 95 -1.03 -15.17 0.86
N PHE A 96 -1.25 -14.07 1.58
CA PHE A 96 -1.85 -12.85 1.05
C PHE A 96 -0.75 -11.96 0.46
N GLN A 97 -1.01 -11.35 -0.68
CA GLN A 97 -0.02 -10.52 -1.37
C GLN A 97 -0.60 -9.14 -1.70
N VAL A 98 0.14 -8.09 -1.33
CA VAL A 98 -0.12 -6.72 -1.76
C VAL A 98 0.91 -6.31 -2.80
N LEU A 99 0.43 -5.80 -3.93
CA LEU A 99 1.24 -5.16 -4.96
C LEU A 99 1.01 -3.65 -4.88
N ALA A 100 2.08 -2.89 -4.70
CA ALA A 100 2.06 -1.44 -4.65
C ALA A 100 3.19 -0.91 -5.55
N GLU A 101 2.87 -0.49 -6.77
CA GLU A 101 3.82 -0.17 -7.83
C GLU A 101 4.86 -1.31 -8.01
N ASN A 102 6.15 -1.04 -7.71
CA ASN A 102 7.23 -2.01 -7.81
C ASN A 102 7.47 -2.82 -6.53
N VAL A 103 6.69 -2.59 -5.47
CA VAL A 103 6.84 -3.27 -4.18
C VAL A 103 5.85 -4.41 -4.07
N LYS A 104 6.35 -5.57 -3.68
CA LYS A 104 5.61 -6.77 -3.36
C LYS A 104 5.70 -7.06 -1.87
N ILE A 105 4.56 -7.20 -1.21
CA ILE A 105 4.43 -7.50 0.21
C ILE A 105 3.69 -8.83 0.34
N GLN A 106 4.23 -9.77 1.10
CA GLN A 106 3.64 -11.09 1.31
C GLN A 106 3.52 -11.40 2.79
N VAL A 107 2.32 -11.83 3.19
CA VAL A 107 1.96 -12.09 4.61
C VAL A 107 1.09 -13.34 4.73
N THR A 108 0.97 -13.88 5.95
CA THR A 108 0.13 -15.06 6.23
C THR A 108 -0.93 -14.84 7.30
N GLY A 109 -0.91 -13.70 7.99
CA GLY A 109 -1.79 -13.29 9.08
C GLY A 109 -1.11 -12.14 9.81
N THR A 110 -1.45 -10.89 9.48
CA THR A 110 -0.59 -9.75 9.78
C THR A 110 -1.42 -8.48 9.81
N CYS A 111 -1.09 -7.55 10.72
CA CYS A 111 -1.63 -6.19 10.76
C CYS A 111 -0.55 -5.19 10.34
N PHE A 112 -0.81 -4.39 9.31
CA PHE A 112 0.19 -3.47 8.76
C PHE A 112 -0.43 -2.33 7.94
N ASN A 113 0.29 -1.22 7.83
CA ASN A 113 -0.05 -0.07 6.98
C ASN A 113 0.82 -0.04 5.73
N VAL A 114 0.24 0.29 4.59
CA VAL A 114 0.97 0.57 3.33
C VAL A 114 0.55 1.93 2.82
N LYS A 115 1.52 2.84 2.64
CA LYS A 115 1.33 4.16 2.02
C LYS A 115 2.09 4.22 0.71
N ALA A 116 1.37 4.19 -0.40
CA ALA A 116 1.89 4.03 -1.77
C ALA A 116 1.17 4.95 -2.77
N TYR A 117 1.04 6.24 -2.44
CA TYR A 117 0.51 7.21 -3.38
C TYR A 117 1.47 7.44 -4.56
N ALA A 118 0.94 7.53 -5.77
CA ALA A 118 1.75 7.72 -6.99
C ALA A 118 2.59 9.00 -6.94
N SER A 119 2.04 10.08 -6.37
CA SER A 119 2.70 11.38 -6.22
C SER A 119 3.78 11.44 -5.13
N ASP A 120 3.83 10.45 -4.23
CA ASP A 120 4.80 10.40 -3.14
C ASP A 120 6.14 9.85 -3.67
N LYS A 121 7.27 10.36 -3.15
CA LYS A 121 8.63 9.92 -3.55
C LYS A 121 9.00 8.54 -3.03
N VAL A 122 8.29 8.07 -2.01
CA VAL A 122 8.56 6.82 -1.31
C VAL A 122 7.28 6.01 -1.10
N ILE A 123 7.42 4.68 -1.01
CA ILE A 123 6.39 3.81 -0.47
C ILE A 123 6.83 3.41 0.94
N LYS A 124 5.92 3.51 1.91
CA LYS A 124 6.18 3.10 3.30
C LYS A 124 5.30 1.91 3.65
N THR A 125 5.89 0.88 4.24
CA THR A 125 5.18 -0.27 4.80
C THR A 125 5.55 -0.38 6.27
N THR A 126 4.59 -0.25 7.17
CA THR A 126 4.79 -0.29 8.62
C THR A 126 4.09 -1.51 9.20
N LEU A 127 4.81 -2.31 9.96
CA LEU A 127 4.32 -3.56 10.52
C LEU A 127 3.97 -3.39 12.00
N ASP A 128 2.68 -3.63 12.33
CA ASP A 128 2.19 -3.60 13.71
C ASP A 128 2.26 -5.00 14.33
N GLU A 129 1.68 -6.03 13.69
CA GLU A 129 1.62 -7.39 14.22
C GLU A 129 1.91 -8.44 13.14
N GLY A 130 2.52 -9.57 13.53
CA GLY A 130 2.80 -10.71 12.66
C GLY A 130 4.16 -10.61 11.97
N SER A 131 4.23 -10.94 10.69
CA SER A 131 5.46 -10.86 9.89
C SER A 131 5.17 -10.52 8.44
N ILE A 132 6.07 -9.76 7.82
CA ILE A 132 6.02 -9.39 6.40
C ILE A 132 7.28 -9.89 5.71
N ASN A 133 7.10 -10.44 4.50
CA ASN A 133 8.17 -10.52 3.52
C ASN A 133 7.97 -9.42 2.48
N ILE A 134 8.96 -8.56 2.28
CA ILE A 134 8.91 -7.42 1.36
C ILE A 134 10.03 -7.49 0.32
N GLY A 135 9.73 -7.15 -0.92
CA GLY A 135 10.69 -7.16 -2.02
C GLY A 135 10.18 -6.43 -3.26
N HIS A 136 10.91 -6.54 -4.34
CA HIS A 136 10.51 -5.95 -5.62
C HIS A 136 9.71 -6.95 -6.45
N VAL A 137 8.69 -6.48 -7.18
CA VAL A 137 7.79 -7.30 -8.01
C VAL A 137 8.57 -8.18 -9.00
N GLN A 138 9.55 -7.62 -9.70
CA GLN A 138 10.29 -8.32 -10.76
C GLN A 138 11.66 -8.85 -10.32
N SER A 139 11.98 -8.81 -9.03
CA SER A 139 13.28 -9.23 -8.55
C SER A 139 13.36 -10.73 -8.32
N ARG A 140 14.47 -11.35 -8.73
CA ARG A 140 14.85 -12.71 -8.35
C ARG A 140 15.55 -12.79 -6.99
N ARG A 141 15.86 -11.64 -6.37
CA ARG A 141 16.46 -11.60 -5.04
C ARG A 141 15.45 -12.07 -3.99
N PRO A 142 15.90 -12.74 -2.92
CA PRO A 142 15.02 -13.11 -1.82
C PRO A 142 14.37 -11.88 -1.21
N MET A 143 13.12 -12.02 -0.78
CA MET A 143 12.38 -10.97 -0.06
C MET A 143 13.02 -10.79 1.32
N GLN A 144 12.97 -9.56 1.82
CA GLN A 144 13.45 -9.21 3.16
C GLN A 144 12.31 -9.39 4.18
N GLN A 145 12.62 -9.98 5.33
CA GLN A 145 11.65 -10.15 6.40
C GLN A 145 11.60 -8.90 7.28
N MET A 146 10.39 -8.50 7.68
CA MET A 146 10.14 -7.45 8.68
C MET A 146 9.53 -8.06 9.93
N LEU A 147 9.88 -7.48 11.07
CA LEU A 147 9.35 -7.78 12.40
C LEU A 147 8.45 -6.63 12.89
N PRO A 148 7.54 -6.87 13.85
CA PRO A 148 6.71 -5.83 14.45
C PRO A 148 7.52 -4.63 14.93
N GLY A 149 6.99 -3.42 14.74
CA GLY A 149 7.69 -2.17 15.06
C GLY A 149 8.70 -1.71 14.01
N GLN A 150 8.77 -2.36 12.85
CA GLN A 150 9.63 -1.95 11.75
C GLN A 150 8.83 -1.25 10.64
N THR A 151 9.51 -0.29 10.00
CA THR A 151 9.04 0.38 8.77
C THR A 151 10.04 0.13 7.64
N ALA A 152 9.54 -0.39 6.52
CA ALA A 152 10.25 -0.43 5.25
C ALA A 152 9.95 0.83 4.44
N VAL A 153 10.99 1.46 3.93
CA VAL A 153 10.90 2.62 3.03
C VAL A 153 11.50 2.25 1.69
N TYR A 154 10.66 2.20 0.66
CA TYR A 154 11.08 2.06 -0.72
C TYR A 154 11.23 3.44 -1.36
N GLU A 155 12.43 3.78 -1.80
CA GLU A 155 12.73 5.02 -2.50
C GLU A 155 12.53 4.80 -4.01
N LYS A 156 11.50 5.42 -4.61
CA LYS A 156 11.14 5.20 -6.03
C LYS A 156 12.27 5.57 -7.00
N ARG A 157 13.02 6.63 -6.70
CA ARG A 157 14.11 7.10 -7.58
C ARG A 157 15.31 6.15 -7.60
N SER A 158 15.71 5.63 -6.45
CA SER A 158 16.89 4.75 -6.31
C SER A 158 16.55 3.27 -6.43
N ASN A 159 15.25 2.91 -6.41
CA ASN A 159 14.76 1.53 -6.42
C ASN A 159 15.33 0.68 -5.26
N VAL A 160 15.46 1.29 -4.07
CA VAL A 160 16.03 0.65 -2.88
C VAL A 160 15.00 0.56 -1.77
N ILE A 161 14.90 -0.62 -1.14
CA ILE A 161 14.13 -0.85 0.08
C ILE A 161 15.07 -0.81 1.27
N LYS A 162 14.76 0.03 2.27
CA LYS A 162 15.48 0.11 3.55
C LYS A 162 14.50 -0.22 4.68
N ILE A 163 14.84 -1.17 5.54
CA ILE A 163 14.06 -1.53 6.72
C ILE A 163 14.73 -0.93 7.95
N LYS A 164 13.94 -0.30 8.81
CA LYS A 164 14.42 0.29 10.08
C LYS A 164 13.42 0.02 11.20
N THR A 165 13.88 -0.06 12.43
CA THR A 165 13.02 -0.01 13.62
C THR A 165 12.44 1.39 13.75
N ASP A 166 11.13 1.48 13.94
CA ASP A 166 10.41 2.74 14.04
C ASP A 166 9.65 2.81 15.37
N ARG A 167 10.15 3.61 16.30
CA ARG A 167 9.51 3.82 17.62
C ARG A 167 8.13 4.47 17.53
N TYR A 168 7.78 5.03 16.39
CA TYR A 168 6.51 5.68 16.11
C TYR A 168 5.67 4.89 15.10
N HIS A 169 5.89 3.58 14.99
CA HIS A 169 5.16 2.72 14.04
C HIS A 169 3.63 2.84 14.21
N ASP A 170 3.12 2.99 15.43
CA ASP A 170 1.69 3.17 15.71
C ASP A 170 1.09 4.42 15.05
N ASP A 171 1.92 5.42 14.75
CA ASP A 171 1.47 6.65 14.08
C ASP A 171 0.97 6.37 12.65
N ALA A 172 1.47 5.32 11.99
CA ALA A 172 1.14 4.98 10.62
C ALA A 172 -0.32 4.60 10.40
N SER A 173 -0.99 4.09 11.43
CA SER A 173 -2.41 3.69 11.39
C SER A 173 -3.37 4.72 12.05
N SER A 174 -2.83 5.82 12.58
CA SER A 174 -3.58 6.84 13.34
C SER A 174 -4.69 7.51 12.52
N TRP A 175 -4.54 7.58 11.20
CA TRP A 175 -5.51 8.15 10.29
C TRP A 175 -6.88 7.42 10.33
N LYS A 176 -6.92 6.12 10.70
CA LYS A 176 -8.18 5.37 10.90
C LYS A 176 -9.08 6.03 11.94
N SER A 177 -8.50 6.63 12.97
CA SER A 177 -9.20 7.35 14.05
C SER A 177 -9.22 8.87 13.87
N ASN A 178 -9.08 9.36 12.63
CA ASN A 178 -9.05 10.80 12.31
C ASN A 178 -7.97 11.58 13.09
N ARG A 179 -6.83 10.97 13.41
CA ARG A 179 -5.67 11.66 13.97
C ARG A 179 -4.67 11.94 12.85
N LEU A 180 -4.30 13.18 12.71
CA LEU A 180 -3.22 13.63 11.83
C LEU A 180 -1.95 13.76 12.66
N ILE A 181 -0.92 13.02 12.27
CA ILE A 181 0.37 13.00 12.93
C ILE A 181 1.45 13.31 11.90
N PHE A 182 2.20 14.37 12.17
CA PHE A 182 3.32 14.79 11.35
C PHE A 182 4.59 14.73 12.18
N ARG A 183 5.62 14.05 11.67
CA ARG A 183 6.93 13.90 12.31
C ARG A 183 8.00 14.37 11.34
N ASN A 184 8.59 15.54 11.64
CA ASN A 184 9.57 16.17 10.76
C ASN A 184 9.11 16.20 9.30
N ALA A 185 7.81 16.44 9.08
CA ALA A 185 7.19 16.40 7.77
C ALA A 185 7.41 17.73 7.05
N SER A 186 7.82 17.70 5.78
CA SER A 186 7.93 18.91 4.96
C SER A 186 6.56 19.57 4.76
N LEU A 187 6.54 20.89 4.57
CA LEU A 187 5.32 21.62 4.23
C LEU A 187 4.55 20.94 3.10
N LYS A 188 5.25 20.51 2.04
CA LYS A 188 4.64 19.80 0.92
C LYS A 188 3.93 18.51 1.34
N GLU A 189 4.53 17.68 2.21
CA GLU A 189 3.91 16.45 2.72
C GLU A 189 2.66 16.75 3.56
N VAL A 190 2.73 17.77 4.42
CA VAL A 190 1.59 18.23 5.22
C VAL A 190 0.47 18.68 4.32
N LEU A 191 0.71 19.62 3.40
CA LEU A 191 -0.29 20.17 2.49
C LEU A 191 -0.93 19.08 1.62
N THR A 192 -0.12 18.15 1.09
CA THR A 192 -0.63 17.02 0.30
C THR A 192 -1.54 16.11 1.12
N THR A 193 -1.18 15.84 2.38
CA THR A 193 -2.00 15.04 3.30
C THR A 193 -3.32 15.75 3.62
N LEU A 194 -3.27 17.06 3.93
CA LEU A 194 -4.48 17.86 4.19
C LEU A 194 -5.38 17.93 2.95
N SER A 195 -4.80 18.11 1.77
CA SER A 195 -5.55 18.16 0.51
C SER A 195 -6.32 16.87 0.27
N ARG A 196 -5.73 15.70 0.51
CA ARG A 196 -6.42 14.41 0.40
C ARG A 196 -7.48 14.24 1.49
N HIS A 197 -7.12 14.57 2.75
CA HIS A 197 -7.96 14.32 3.91
C HIS A 197 -9.22 15.20 3.97
N PHE A 198 -9.17 16.44 3.49
CA PHE A 198 -10.27 17.41 3.52
C PHE A 198 -10.87 17.70 2.14
N ASP A 199 -10.40 17.01 1.10
CA ASP A 199 -10.78 17.24 -0.30
C ASP A 199 -10.67 18.71 -0.72
N ILE A 200 -9.50 19.31 -0.48
CA ILE A 200 -9.20 20.70 -0.80
C ILE A 200 -7.95 20.83 -1.67
N GLU A 201 -7.80 21.97 -2.33
CA GLU A 201 -6.60 22.36 -3.02
C GLU A 201 -5.87 23.47 -2.27
N ILE A 202 -4.57 23.27 -2.04
CA ILE A 202 -3.72 24.28 -1.36
C ILE A 202 -2.54 24.61 -2.27
N THR A 203 -2.47 25.87 -2.71
CA THR A 203 -1.37 26.38 -3.55
C THR A 203 -0.38 27.18 -2.71
N VAL A 204 0.90 26.84 -2.83
CA VAL A 204 2.00 27.59 -2.22
C VAL A 204 2.35 28.77 -3.12
N LYS A 205 2.26 30.01 -2.60
CA LYS A 205 2.58 31.24 -3.32
C LYS A 205 4.01 31.70 -3.14
N ASN A 206 4.60 31.33 -2.00
CA ASN A 206 5.96 31.76 -1.65
C ASN A 206 6.87 30.54 -1.47
N GLU A 207 7.80 30.33 -2.39
CA GLU A 207 8.72 29.18 -2.33
C GLU A 207 9.63 29.19 -1.08
N LYS A 208 9.85 30.35 -0.44
CA LYS A 208 10.69 30.45 0.76
C LYS A 208 10.14 29.63 1.93
N ILE A 209 8.81 29.45 2.01
CA ILE A 209 8.19 28.63 3.06
C ILE A 209 8.31 27.12 2.82
N ALA A 210 8.71 26.69 1.63
CA ALA A 210 8.82 25.27 1.27
C ALA A 210 9.84 24.49 2.12
N SER A 211 10.78 25.19 2.79
CA SER A 211 11.77 24.60 3.69
C SER A 211 11.25 24.29 5.10
N PHE A 212 10.06 24.78 5.47
CA PHE A 212 9.51 24.51 6.78
C PHE A 212 9.16 23.03 6.96
N THR A 213 9.42 22.55 8.16
CA THR A 213 9.05 21.22 8.63
C THR A 213 8.12 21.30 9.83
N TYR A 214 7.27 20.30 9.99
CA TYR A 214 6.24 20.27 11.00
C TYR A 214 6.35 19.01 11.85
N ASP A 215 6.20 19.20 13.17
CA ASP A 215 6.12 18.13 14.14
C ASP A 215 4.95 18.42 15.09
N PHE A 216 3.78 17.85 14.79
CA PHE A 216 2.57 18.02 15.61
C PHE A 216 1.59 16.88 15.46
N VAL A 217 0.67 16.79 16.42
CA VAL A 217 -0.44 15.83 16.43
C VAL A 217 -1.74 16.60 16.63
N CYS A 218 -2.72 16.37 15.80
CA CYS A 218 -4.05 16.97 15.96
C CYS A 218 -5.18 16.01 15.55
N LYS A 219 -6.41 16.39 15.93
CA LYS A 219 -7.61 15.74 15.39
C LYS A 219 -7.86 16.27 13.98
N GLY A 220 -8.06 15.37 13.01
CA GLY A 220 -8.32 15.71 11.61
C GLY A 220 -9.82 15.94 11.30
N ASN A 221 -10.60 16.44 12.25
CA ASN A 221 -12.05 16.66 12.04
C ASN A 221 -12.38 18.09 11.62
N ASP A 222 -11.46 19.04 11.81
CA ASP A 222 -11.65 20.44 11.52
C ASP A 222 -10.40 21.03 10.84
N LEU A 223 -10.56 21.40 9.59
CA LEU A 223 -9.50 22.00 8.79
C LEU A 223 -9.01 23.33 9.38
N ASN A 224 -9.93 24.22 9.84
CA ASN A 224 -9.54 25.52 10.35
C ASN A 224 -8.64 25.37 11.56
N TYR A 225 -8.98 24.46 12.47
CA TYR A 225 -8.14 24.15 13.62
C TYR A 225 -6.74 23.66 13.20
N VAL A 226 -6.64 22.78 12.20
CA VAL A 226 -5.34 22.29 11.70
C VAL A 226 -4.51 23.43 11.11
N LEU A 227 -5.12 24.32 10.32
CA LEU A 227 -4.45 25.47 9.73
C LEU A 227 -3.99 26.48 10.81
N GLU A 228 -4.79 26.72 11.86
CA GLU A 228 -4.41 27.54 13.02
C GLU A 228 -3.20 26.95 13.75
N VAL A 229 -3.17 25.64 13.98
CA VAL A 229 -2.01 24.95 14.57
C VAL A 229 -0.76 25.18 13.71
N MET A 230 -0.86 25.04 12.40
CA MET A 230 0.28 25.26 11.50
C MET A 230 0.78 26.71 11.56
N GLN A 231 -0.12 27.69 11.58
CA GLN A 231 0.22 29.13 11.70
C GLN A 231 0.84 29.47 13.06
N SER A 232 0.51 28.73 14.11
CA SER A 232 1.12 28.91 15.43
C SER A 232 2.56 28.37 15.53
N ILE A 233 2.92 27.41 14.69
CA ILE A 233 4.24 26.73 14.68
C ILE A 233 5.22 27.47 13.76
N THR A 234 4.74 27.94 12.60
CA THR A 234 5.57 28.58 11.58
C THR A 234 4.92 29.87 11.09
N PRO A 235 5.71 30.85 10.61
CA PRO A 235 5.20 32.11 10.10
C PRO A 235 4.60 31.95 8.70
N VAL A 236 3.57 31.14 8.58
CA VAL A 236 2.79 30.96 7.35
C VAL A 236 1.39 31.55 7.52
N SER A 237 0.78 31.99 6.44
CA SER A 237 -0.58 32.50 6.43
C SER A 237 -1.42 31.77 5.39
N PHE A 238 -2.56 31.22 5.82
CA PHE A 238 -3.50 30.57 4.93
C PHE A 238 -4.65 31.51 4.57
N LYS A 239 -4.92 31.64 3.28
CA LYS A 239 -6.04 32.44 2.76
C LYS A 239 -7.00 31.54 1.99
N LYS A 240 -8.25 31.53 2.43
CA LYS A 240 -9.34 30.86 1.71
C LYS A 240 -9.71 31.65 0.46
N ILE A 241 -9.66 31.03 -0.70
CA ILE A 241 -9.98 31.62 -2.01
C ILE A 241 -11.40 31.22 -2.45
N SER A 242 -11.77 29.95 -2.23
CA SER A 242 -13.10 29.42 -2.48
C SER A 242 -13.45 28.37 -1.43
N GLU A 243 -14.58 27.69 -1.57
CA GLU A 243 -15.01 26.64 -0.64
C GLU A 243 -13.98 25.53 -0.50
N TYR A 244 -13.30 25.14 -1.60
CA TYR A 244 -12.34 24.04 -1.65
C TYR A 244 -10.91 24.46 -1.99
N THR A 245 -10.63 25.77 -2.09
CA THR A 245 -9.32 26.27 -2.53
C THR A 245 -8.70 27.21 -1.52
N TYR A 246 -7.45 26.95 -1.18
CA TYR A 246 -6.64 27.77 -0.25
C TYR A 246 -5.32 28.15 -0.90
N THR A 247 -4.73 29.25 -0.42
CA THR A 247 -3.33 29.60 -0.70
C THR A 247 -2.57 29.73 0.61
N VAL A 248 -1.28 29.43 0.57
CA VAL A 248 -0.36 29.62 1.70
C VAL A 248 0.85 30.45 1.27
N GLU A 249 1.21 31.43 2.09
CA GLU A 249 2.34 32.35 1.89
C GLU A 249 3.10 32.60 3.17
#